data_e398f8932f089dac164e819dc9b4abcc
#
_entry.id   e398f8932f089dac164e819dc9b4abcc
#
_cell.length_a   1.000
_cell.length_b   1.000
_cell.length_c   1.000
_cell.angle_alpha   90.00
_cell.angle_beta   90.00
_cell.angle_gamma   90.00
#
_symmetry.space_group_name_H-M   'P 1'
#
loop_
_entity.id
_entity.type
_entity.pdbx_description
1 polymer ?
#
loop_
_entity_poly.entity_id
_entity_poly.type
_entity_poly.pdbx_seq_one_letter_code
_entity_poly.pdbx_strand_id
1 'polypeptide(L)'
;MDIHCGGVDNIFPHHTNEIAQSESYLGHKWCNYWFHVHHLNDKSGKMSKSKGDFLTVSLIESKGYKPLVYRFFCLQSHYRKPLEFSYEVLDQMTAAYDKLVKRIAGLKKDTPVDQAAFDAYRKQFEDCLCNDINTASAITVLYDVLKADISDGTKFALAESFDTVLSLGLTAAQAEEPAREPADDELTAFVNAKIAERAEAKKAKDFAKADAIRAELLEKGIQIKDTREGVVWEKI
;
A
#
# COMPACT_ATOMS: atom_id res chain seq x y z
N MET A 1 6.98 -11.29 25.29
CA MET A 1 6.69 -10.77 23.92
C MET A 1 7.98 -10.23 23.34
N ASP A 2 8.28 -10.52 22.07
CA ASP A 2 9.55 -10.06 21.48
C ASP A 2 9.43 -8.63 20.97
N ILE A 3 8.38 -8.32 20.19
CA ILE A 3 8.17 -7.00 19.60
C ILE A 3 6.73 -6.56 19.87
N HIS A 4 6.56 -5.32 20.32
CA HIS A 4 5.27 -4.65 20.45
C HIS A 4 5.27 -3.36 19.60
N CYS A 5 4.24 -3.20 18.78
CA CYS A 5 4.18 -2.13 17.80
C CYS A 5 3.02 -1.18 18.07
N GLY A 6 3.20 0.10 17.73
CA GLY A 6 2.13 1.11 17.78
C GLY A 6 2.49 2.39 17.04
N GLY A 7 1.61 3.35 17.06
CA GLY A 7 1.93 4.71 16.65
C GLY A 7 2.77 5.45 17.70
N VAL A 8 3.42 6.52 17.30
CA VAL A 8 4.19 7.38 18.25
C VAL A 8 3.31 7.95 19.35
N ASP A 9 2.02 8.11 19.12
CA ASP A 9 1.03 8.55 20.11
C ASP A 9 0.74 7.51 21.21
N ASN A 10 1.09 6.23 20.99
CA ASN A 10 0.96 5.18 21.97
C ASN A 10 2.11 5.13 22.97
N ILE A 11 3.25 5.82 22.73
CA ILE A 11 4.39 5.83 23.65
C ILE A 11 3.93 6.23 25.05
N PHE A 12 3.16 7.32 25.14
CA PHE A 12 2.58 7.80 26.37
C PHE A 12 1.14 8.30 26.11
N PRO A 13 0.18 7.92 26.99
CA PRO A 13 0.34 7.06 28.18
C PRO A 13 0.14 5.56 27.92
N HIS A 14 -0.26 5.14 26.70
CA HIS A 14 -0.79 3.79 26.45
C HIS A 14 0.25 2.69 26.74
N HIS A 15 1.36 2.67 26.00
CA HIS A 15 2.41 1.66 26.18
C HIS A 15 3.10 1.77 27.55
N THR A 16 3.22 2.98 28.11
CA THR A 16 3.72 3.17 29.47
C THR A 16 2.83 2.47 30.51
N ASN A 17 1.51 2.55 30.32
CA ASN A 17 0.56 1.86 31.19
C ASN A 17 0.60 0.35 30.99
N GLU A 18 0.76 -0.13 29.75
CA GLU A 18 0.91 -1.57 29.47
C GLU A 18 2.16 -2.15 30.12
N ILE A 19 3.29 -1.42 30.08
CA ILE A 19 4.51 -1.81 30.80
C ILE A 19 4.23 -1.92 32.31
N ALA A 20 3.65 -0.88 32.91
CA ALA A 20 3.37 -0.84 34.33
C ALA A 20 2.45 -1.99 34.77
N GLN A 21 1.39 -2.26 34.02
CA GLN A 21 0.42 -3.32 34.32
C GLN A 21 1.03 -4.71 34.14
N SER A 22 1.64 -4.94 32.97
CA SER A 22 2.14 -6.28 32.60
C SER A 22 3.36 -6.67 33.45
N GLU A 23 4.32 -5.77 33.64
CA GLU A 23 5.54 -6.08 34.41
C GLU A 23 5.27 -6.21 35.91
N SER A 24 4.31 -5.43 36.45
CA SER A 24 3.87 -5.59 37.84
C SER A 24 3.20 -6.95 38.08
N TYR A 25 2.41 -7.45 37.10
CA TYR A 25 1.77 -8.74 37.20
C TYR A 25 2.75 -9.91 37.00
N LEU A 26 3.64 -9.78 36.01
CA LEU A 26 4.57 -10.87 35.61
C LEU A 26 5.81 -10.94 36.51
N GLY A 27 6.21 -9.83 37.14
CA GLY A 27 7.44 -9.74 37.93
C GLY A 27 8.73 -9.72 37.11
N HIS A 28 8.63 -9.53 35.80
CA HIS A 28 9.76 -9.45 34.87
C HIS A 28 9.44 -8.57 33.65
N LYS A 29 10.48 -8.19 32.89
CA LYS A 29 10.34 -7.43 31.64
C LYS A 29 9.39 -8.15 30.68
N TRP A 30 8.35 -7.45 30.21
CA TRP A 30 7.29 -8.01 29.39
C TRP A 30 7.61 -8.04 27.90
N CYS A 31 8.21 -6.95 27.36
CA CYS A 31 8.52 -6.83 25.94
C CYS A 31 9.97 -6.42 25.70
N ASN A 32 10.64 -7.07 24.75
CA ASN A 32 12.04 -6.77 24.45
C ASN A 32 12.21 -5.53 23.58
N TYR A 33 11.38 -5.37 22.56
CA TYR A 33 11.49 -4.26 21.60
C TYR A 33 10.15 -3.57 21.40
N TRP A 34 10.19 -2.24 21.53
CA TRP A 34 9.05 -1.36 21.29
C TRP A 34 9.25 -0.65 19.95
N PHE A 35 8.32 -0.83 19.03
CA PHE A 35 8.41 -0.30 17.67
C PHE A 35 7.30 0.75 17.45
N HIS A 36 7.69 2.01 17.21
CA HIS A 36 6.75 3.11 17.06
C HIS A 36 6.85 3.75 15.68
N VAL A 37 5.75 3.71 14.95
CA VAL A 37 5.65 4.27 13.60
C VAL A 37 5.03 5.65 13.66
N HIS A 38 5.59 6.59 12.90
CA HIS A 38 5.02 7.93 12.78
C HIS A 38 3.74 7.93 11.92
N HIS A 39 2.93 8.98 12.07
CA HIS A 39 1.64 9.05 11.40
C HIS A 39 1.76 9.25 9.89
N LEU A 40 0.81 8.67 9.17
CA LEU A 40 0.46 9.06 7.81
C LEU A 40 -0.47 10.28 7.92
N ASN A 41 -0.06 11.39 7.33
CA ASN A 41 -0.80 12.65 7.29
C ASN A 41 -1.32 12.93 5.88
N ASP A 42 -2.36 13.71 5.78
CA ASP A 42 -2.74 14.42 4.57
C ASP A 42 -2.50 15.93 4.73
N LYS A 43 -2.81 16.72 3.70
CA LYS A 43 -2.68 18.20 3.76
C LYS A 43 -3.49 18.85 4.89
N SER A 44 -4.46 18.15 5.49
CA SER A 44 -5.29 18.62 6.61
C SER A 44 -4.78 18.17 7.98
N GLY A 45 -3.69 17.39 8.03
CA GLY A 45 -3.07 16.83 9.22
C GLY A 45 -3.26 15.31 9.36
N LYS A 46 -3.36 14.80 10.59
CA LYS A 46 -3.52 13.36 10.84
C LYS A 46 -4.81 12.84 10.21
N MET A 47 -4.69 11.81 9.36
CA MET A 47 -5.86 11.09 8.85
C MET A 47 -6.60 10.37 9.97
N SER A 48 -7.91 10.55 10.06
CA SER A 48 -8.74 9.87 11.07
C SER A 48 -10.05 9.37 10.48
N LYS A 49 -10.55 8.24 11.00
CA LYS A 49 -11.83 7.63 10.59
C LYS A 49 -13.03 8.56 10.77
N SER A 50 -12.96 9.50 11.73
CA SER A 50 -14.06 10.41 12.05
C SER A 50 -14.33 11.48 10.99
N LYS A 51 -13.42 11.71 10.04
CA LYS A 51 -13.56 12.72 8.97
C LYS A 51 -14.24 12.19 7.69
N GLY A 52 -14.63 10.92 7.65
CA GLY A 52 -15.40 10.34 6.53
C GLY A 52 -14.59 9.87 5.33
N ASP A 53 -13.43 10.44 5.05
CA ASP A 53 -12.55 10.08 3.93
C ASP A 53 -11.33 9.27 4.41
N PHE A 54 -11.60 8.08 4.95
CA PHE A 54 -10.51 7.23 5.43
C PHE A 54 -9.84 6.52 4.25
N LEU A 55 -8.55 6.77 4.07
CA LEU A 55 -7.75 6.12 3.06
C LEU A 55 -7.61 4.63 3.36
N THR A 56 -8.16 3.79 2.50
CA THR A 56 -7.98 2.34 2.52
C THR A 56 -7.25 1.89 1.25
N VAL A 57 -6.63 0.71 1.29
CA VAL A 57 -6.03 0.11 0.09
C VAL A 57 -7.09 -0.09 -1.00
N SER A 58 -8.29 -0.57 -0.63
CA SER A 58 -9.40 -0.75 -1.58
C SER A 58 -9.84 0.57 -2.25
N LEU A 59 -9.79 1.70 -1.51
CA LEU A 59 -10.05 3.01 -2.12
C LEU A 59 -8.98 3.40 -3.12
N ILE A 60 -7.71 3.11 -2.83
CA ILE A 60 -6.60 3.35 -3.76
C ILE A 60 -6.77 2.49 -5.02
N GLU A 61 -7.11 1.21 -4.86
CA GLU A 61 -7.40 0.30 -5.98
C GLU A 61 -8.59 0.76 -6.82
N SER A 62 -9.68 1.20 -6.19
CA SER A 62 -10.85 1.71 -6.90
C SER A 62 -10.56 2.97 -7.73
N LYS A 63 -9.49 3.68 -7.39
CA LYS A 63 -8.97 4.83 -8.16
C LYS A 63 -7.93 4.44 -9.21
N GLY A 64 -7.69 3.14 -9.42
CA GLY A 64 -6.79 2.62 -10.44
C GLY A 64 -5.33 2.49 -10.03
N TYR A 65 -4.97 2.74 -8.78
CA TYR A 65 -3.61 2.55 -8.30
C TYR A 65 -3.33 1.11 -7.88
N LYS A 66 -2.14 0.60 -8.20
CA LYS A 66 -1.70 -0.71 -7.72
C LYS A 66 -1.35 -0.65 -6.23
N PRO A 67 -1.74 -1.62 -5.38
CA PRO A 67 -1.36 -1.67 -3.97
C PRO A 67 0.15 -1.61 -3.73
N LEU A 68 0.94 -2.21 -4.63
CA LEU A 68 2.40 -2.20 -4.56
C LEU A 68 3.00 -0.79 -4.72
N VAL A 69 2.34 0.12 -5.44
CA VAL A 69 2.74 1.53 -5.52
C VAL A 69 2.60 2.21 -4.16
N TYR A 70 1.51 1.93 -3.44
CA TYR A 70 1.34 2.45 -2.09
C TYR A 70 2.39 1.89 -1.12
N ARG A 71 2.70 0.59 -1.22
CA ARG A 71 3.81 0.00 -0.46
C ARG A 71 5.14 0.66 -0.80
N PHE A 72 5.43 0.87 -2.08
CA PHE A 72 6.63 1.56 -2.54
C PHE A 72 6.72 2.99 -1.99
N PHE A 73 5.61 3.74 -1.99
CA PHE A 73 5.50 5.05 -1.36
C PHE A 73 5.85 5.02 0.13
N CYS A 74 5.30 4.08 0.89
CA CYS A 74 5.60 3.94 2.31
C CYS A 74 7.08 3.65 2.58
N LEU A 75 7.72 2.82 1.75
CA LEU A 75 9.13 2.44 1.91
C LEU A 75 10.12 3.56 1.55
N GLN A 76 9.69 4.65 0.89
CA GLN A 76 10.54 5.80 0.55
C GLN A 76 10.87 6.68 1.76
N SER A 77 10.19 6.50 2.87
CA SER A 77 10.42 7.26 4.10
C SER A 77 10.80 6.34 5.26
N HIS A 78 11.64 6.84 6.15
CA HIS A 78 11.93 6.13 7.39
C HIS A 78 10.69 6.15 8.30
N TYR A 79 10.35 5.03 8.92
CA TYR A 79 9.14 4.86 9.74
C TYR A 79 9.03 5.83 10.93
N ARG A 80 10.16 6.40 11.40
CA ARG A 80 10.20 7.43 12.46
C ARG A 80 9.88 8.84 11.97
N LYS A 81 9.67 9.03 10.66
CA LYS A 81 9.32 10.34 10.10
C LYS A 81 7.85 10.36 9.72
N PRO A 82 7.17 11.51 9.86
CA PRO A 82 5.83 11.66 9.34
C PRO A 82 5.85 11.47 7.82
N LEU A 83 4.83 10.80 7.30
CA LEU A 83 4.65 10.59 5.87
C LEU A 83 3.42 11.36 5.42
N GLU A 84 3.57 12.20 4.40
CA GLU A 84 2.46 12.97 3.85
C GLU A 84 1.93 12.30 2.58
N PHE A 85 0.65 11.98 2.60
CA PHE A 85 -0.06 11.40 1.48
C PHE A 85 -0.77 12.47 0.66
N SER A 86 -0.63 12.37 -0.66
CA SER A 86 -1.55 13.00 -1.61
C SER A 86 -1.61 12.15 -2.88
N TYR A 87 -2.67 12.33 -3.67
CA TYR A 87 -2.78 11.62 -4.94
C TYR A 87 -1.70 12.07 -5.93
N GLU A 88 -1.28 13.32 -5.90
CA GLU A 88 -0.18 13.83 -6.74
C GLU A 88 1.14 13.13 -6.41
N VAL A 89 1.41 12.86 -5.12
CA VAL A 89 2.58 12.08 -4.71
C VAL A 89 2.44 10.62 -5.16
N LEU A 90 1.24 10.04 -5.06
CA LEU A 90 0.99 8.68 -5.50
C LEU A 90 1.15 8.52 -7.02
N ASP A 91 0.75 9.52 -7.82
CA ASP A 91 0.99 9.57 -9.28
C ASP A 91 2.50 9.56 -9.59
N GLN A 92 3.28 10.37 -8.86
CA GLN A 92 4.75 10.37 -9.00
C GLN A 92 5.36 9.01 -8.63
N MET A 93 4.86 8.38 -7.56
CA MET A 93 5.32 7.06 -7.13
C MET A 93 4.93 5.97 -8.14
N THR A 94 3.76 6.09 -8.78
CA THR A 94 3.34 5.18 -9.85
C THR A 94 4.32 5.24 -11.01
N ALA A 95 4.63 6.43 -11.52
CA ALA A 95 5.58 6.61 -12.60
C ALA A 95 7.01 6.09 -12.23
N ALA A 96 7.44 6.33 -10.98
CA ALA A 96 8.74 5.87 -10.50
C ALA A 96 8.80 4.34 -10.36
N TYR A 97 7.74 3.73 -9.81
CA TYR A 97 7.61 2.28 -9.67
C TYR A 97 7.58 1.58 -11.03
N ASP A 98 6.75 2.04 -11.97
CA ASP A 98 6.65 1.44 -13.31
C ASP A 98 7.99 1.55 -14.05
N LYS A 99 8.69 2.69 -13.93
CA LYS A 99 10.04 2.86 -14.49
C LYS A 99 11.06 1.91 -13.87
N LEU A 100 10.99 1.69 -12.55
CA LEU A 100 11.87 0.77 -11.83
C LEU A 100 11.65 -0.68 -12.30
N VAL A 101 10.41 -1.13 -12.29
CA VAL A 101 10.05 -2.49 -12.71
C VAL A 101 10.40 -2.72 -14.19
N LYS A 102 10.07 -1.77 -15.07
CA LYS A 102 10.44 -1.85 -16.50
C LYS A 102 11.95 -1.94 -16.70
N ARG A 103 12.74 -1.20 -15.92
CA ARG A 103 14.19 -1.24 -15.98
C ARG A 103 14.75 -2.60 -15.58
N ILE A 104 14.21 -3.22 -14.50
CA ILE A 104 14.62 -4.55 -14.04
C ILE A 104 14.20 -5.62 -15.05
N ALA A 105 13.00 -5.52 -15.60
CA ALA A 105 12.51 -6.44 -16.63
C ALA A 105 13.35 -6.42 -17.91
N GLY A 106 13.98 -5.30 -18.23
CA GLY A 106 14.87 -5.14 -19.38
C GLY A 106 16.28 -5.72 -19.22
N LEU A 107 16.64 -6.21 -18.02
CA LEU A 107 17.97 -6.79 -17.76
C LEU A 107 18.12 -8.17 -18.43
N LYS A 108 19.31 -8.45 -18.95
CA LYS A 108 19.68 -9.74 -19.53
C LYS A 108 20.03 -10.74 -18.43
N LYS A 109 19.07 -11.61 -18.09
CA LYS A 109 19.14 -12.55 -16.96
C LYS A 109 20.18 -13.67 -17.13
N ASP A 110 20.58 -13.96 -18.37
CA ASP A 110 21.50 -15.02 -18.77
C ASP A 110 22.99 -14.63 -18.68
N THR A 111 23.29 -13.40 -18.28
CA THR A 111 24.67 -12.97 -18.09
C THR A 111 25.23 -13.48 -16.74
N PRO A 112 26.54 -13.83 -16.67
CA PRO A 112 27.14 -14.37 -15.44
C PRO A 112 26.99 -13.42 -14.25
N VAL A 113 26.75 -14.00 -13.08
CA VAL A 113 26.71 -13.28 -11.81
C VAL A 113 28.13 -13.09 -11.28
N ASP A 114 28.53 -11.85 -11.03
CA ASP A 114 29.73 -11.51 -10.26
C ASP A 114 29.42 -11.66 -8.77
N GLN A 115 29.92 -12.73 -8.16
CA GLN A 115 29.65 -13.04 -6.76
C GLN A 115 30.22 -12.00 -5.79
N ALA A 116 31.39 -11.43 -6.10
CA ALA A 116 32.02 -10.42 -5.25
C ALA A 116 31.19 -9.12 -5.23
N ALA A 117 30.72 -8.68 -6.39
CA ALA A 117 29.82 -7.53 -6.49
C ALA A 117 28.46 -7.82 -5.83
N PHE A 118 27.91 -9.02 -6.03
CA PHE A 118 26.66 -9.44 -5.39
C PHE A 118 26.77 -9.36 -3.86
N ASP A 119 27.80 -9.96 -3.27
CA ASP A 119 27.99 -9.98 -1.82
C ASP A 119 28.19 -8.56 -1.25
N ALA A 120 28.94 -7.72 -1.96
CA ALA A 120 29.19 -6.34 -1.55
C ALA A 120 27.91 -5.50 -1.52
N TYR A 121 27.08 -5.52 -2.57
CA TYR A 121 25.84 -4.76 -2.61
C TYR A 121 24.75 -5.35 -1.69
N ARG A 122 24.68 -6.67 -1.57
CA ARG A 122 23.80 -7.32 -0.61
C ARG A 122 24.11 -6.87 0.81
N LYS A 123 25.40 -6.85 1.18
CA LYS A 123 25.82 -6.36 2.50
C LYS A 123 25.40 -4.90 2.71
N GLN A 124 25.59 -4.01 1.72
CA GLN A 124 25.17 -2.61 1.84
C GLN A 124 23.66 -2.50 2.08
N PHE A 125 22.84 -3.30 1.39
CA PHE A 125 21.40 -3.35 1.58
C PHE A 125 21.04 -3.83 2.99
N GLU A 126 21.65 -4.93 3.46
CA GLU A 126 21.46 -5.47 4.80
C GLU A 126 21.89 -4.46 5.87
N ASP A 127 23.01 -3.77 5.70
CA ASP A 127 23.48 -2.72 6.62
C ASP A 127 22.47 -1.57 6.75
N CYS A 128 21.80 -1.19 5.65
CA CYS A 128 20.71 -0.20 5.71
C CYS A 128 19.52 -0.70 6.55
N LEU A 129 19.12 -1.96 6.41
CA LEU A 129 18.02 -2.54 7.18
C LEU A 129 18.41 -2.76 8.64
N CYS A 130 19.65 -3.16 8.91
CA CYS A 130 20.19 -3.29 10.27
C CYS A 130 20.35 -1.94 10.98
N ASN A 131 20.39 -0.84 10.23
CA ASN A 131 20.40 0.52 10.76
C ASN A 131 18.96 1.04 10.95
N ASP A 132 18.27 0.50 11.93
CA ASP A 132 16.92 0.91 12.32
C ASP A 132 15.89 0.83 11.18
N ILE A 133 15.96 -0.24 10.37
CA ILE A 133 15.04 -0.52 9.26
C ILE A 133 14.96 0.67 8.26
N ASN A 134 16.11 1.20 7.87
CA ASN A 134 16.17 2.33 6.94
C ASN A 134 15.87 1.89 5.50
N THR A 135 14.60 1.67 5.20
CA THR A 135 14.12 1.23 3.89
C THR A 135 14.39 2.25 2.78
N ALA A 136 14.37 3.53 3.09
CA ALA A 136 14.68 4.59 2.12
C ALA A 136 16.11 4.47 1.61
N SER A 137 17.09 4.23 2.51
CA SER A 137 18.48 3.97 2.12
C SER A 137 18.62 2.63 1.39
N ALA A 138 17.90 1.60 1.82
CA ALA A 138 17.91 0.30 1.14
C ALA A 138 17.42 0.40 -0.32
N ILE A 139 16.37 1.19 -0.59
CA ILE A 139 15.91 1.48 -1.96
C ILE A 139 16.96 2.28 -2.74
N THR A 140 17.71 3.17 -2.09
CA THR A 140 18.83 3.87 -2.75
C THR A 140 19.87 2.89 -3.23
N VAL A 141 20.25 1.90 -2.41
CA VAL A 141 21.19 0.83 -2.83
C VAL A 141 20.66 0.07 -4.06
N LEU A 142 19.36 -0.22 -4.14
CA LEU A 142 18.74 -0.84 -5.32
C LEU A 142 18.95 0.03 -6.57
N TYR A 143 18.74 1.34 -6.48
CA TYR A 143 18.99 2.25 -7.61
C TYR A 143 20.47 2.33 -7.97
N ASP A 144 21.37 2.25 -7.02
CA ASP A 144 22.81 2.28 -7.25
C ASP A 144 23.28 0.99 -7.94
N VAL A 145 22.77 -0.18 -7.55
CA VAL A 145 22.95 -1.45 -8.26
C VAL A 145 22.55 -1.32 -9.74
N LEU A 146 21.40 -0.74 -10.03
CA LEU A 146 20.91 -0.59 -11.40
C LEU A 146 21.79 0.36 -12.25
N LYS A 147 22.50 1.29 -11.63
CA LYS A 147 23.42 2.23 -12.30
C LYS A 147 24.85 1.68 -12.41
N ALA A 148 25.23 0.74 -11.55
CA ALA A 148 26.60 0.23 -11.46
C ALA A 148 27.06 -0.43 -12.76
N ASP A 149 28.37 -0.41 -12.99
CA ASP A 149 29.02 -1.11 -14.10
C ASP A 149 29.30 -2.58 -13.72
N ILE A 150 28.23 -3.35 -13.59
CA ILE A 150 28.24 -4.79 -13.30
C ILE A 150 27.29 -5.50 -14.28
N SER A 151 27.44 -6.81 -14.41
CA SER A 151 26.62 -7.60 -15.34
C SER A 151 25.12 -7.49 -15.02
N ASP A 152 24.28 -7.59 -16.05
CA ASP A 152 22.83 -7.56 -15.89
C ASP A 152 22.32 -8.74 -15.06
N GLY A 153 22.96 -9.92 -15.14
CA GLY A 153 22.65 -11.08 -14.29
C GLY A 153 22.89 -10.79 -12.81
N THR A 154 23.99 -10.08 -12.48
CA THR A 154 24.26 -9.64 -11.09
C THR A 154 23.18 -8.64 -10.61
N LYS A 155 22.83 -7.65 -11.46
CA LYS A 155 21.76 -6.67 -11.14
C LYS A 155 20.44 -7.36 -10.89
N PHE A 156 20.09 -8.32 -11.75
CA PHE A 156 18.83 -9.05 -11.62
C PHE A 156 18.79 -9.90 -10.35
N ALA A 157 19.86 -10.65 -10.06
CA ALA A 157 19.98 -11.47 -8.85
C ALA A 157 19.92 -10.62 -7.57
N LEU A 158 20.54 -9.42 -7.58
CA LEU A 158 20.43 -8.47 -6.46
C LEU A 158 19.00 -7.93 -6.30
N ALA A 159 18.35 -7.55 -7.40
CA ALA A 159 16.95 -7.09 -7.35
C ALA A 159 16.02 -8.17 -6.79
N GLU A 160 16.21 -9.43 -7.19
CA GLU A 160 15.47 -10.58 -6.66
C GLU A 160 15.76 -10.78 -5.16
N SER A 161 17.03 -10.74 -4.75
CA SER A 161 17.41 -10.85 -3.34
C SER A 161 16.82 -9.73 -2.49
N PHE A 162 16.86 -8.49 -2.94
CA PHE A 162 16.28 -7.34 -2.23
C PHE A 162 14.75 -7.41 -2.15
N ASP A 163 14.12 -7.93 -3.19
CA ASP A 163 12.65 -8.05 -3.24
C ASP A 163 12.10 -9.11 -2.28
N THR A 164 12.93 -10.05 -1.79
CA THR A 164 12.53 -10.96 -0.69
C THR A 164 12.15 -10.20 0.59
N VAL A 165 12.70 -9.00 0.78
CA VAL A 165 12.40 -8.12 1.91
C VAL A 165 11.45 -6.99 1.51
N LEU A 166 11.72 -6.31 0.38
CA LEU A 166 10.91 -5.18 -0.08
C LEU A 166 9.50 -5.61 -0.48
N SER A 167 9.35 -6.82 -1.03
CA SER A 167 8.07 -7.38 -1.49
C SER A 167 7.31 -6.41 -2.42
N LEU A 168 8.02 -5.90 -3.42
CA LEU A 168 7.49 -4.96 -4.40
C LEU A 168 7.15 -5.64 -5.74
N GLY A 169 7.39 -6.95 -5.87
CA GLY A 169 7.17 -7.68 -7.12
C GLY A 169 8.13 -7.26 -8.25
N LEU A 170 9.36 -6.88 -7.89
CA LEU A 170 10.33 -6.27 -8.81
C LEU A 170 10.76 -7.21 -9.94
N THR A 171 10.82 -8.50 -9.67
CA THR A 171 11.28 -9.55 -10.59
C THR A 171 10.16 -10.51 -11.01
N ALA A 172 9.00 -10.42 -10.36
CA ALA A 172 7.84 -11.12 -10.86
C ALA A 172 7.64 -10.69 -12.30
N ALA A 173 7.64 -11.65 -13.25
CA ALA A 173 7.06 -11.35 -14.55
C ALA A 173 5.73 -10.69 -14.21
N GLN A 174 5.54 -9.43 -14.60
CA GLN A 174 4.22 -8.86 -14.55
C GLN A 174 3.41 -9.80 -15.44
N ALA A 175 2.76 -10.80 -14.81
CA ALA A 175 1.56 -11.30 -15.38
C ALA A 175 0.82 -9.99 -15.65
N GLU A 176 0.69 -9.63 -16.91
CA GLU A 176 -0.26 -8.62 -17.31
C GLU A 176 -1.50 -9.02 -16.52
N GLU A 177 -1.78 -8.34 -15.41
CA GLU A 177 -3.13 -8.33 -14.93
C GLU A 177 -3.87 -7.95 -16.18
N PRO A 178 -4.79 -8.81 -16.66
CA PRO A 178 -5.52 -8.52 -17.88
C PRO A 178 -5.95 -7.08 -17.70
N ALA A 179 -5.50 -6.19 -18.59
CA ALA A 179 -5.82 -4.78 -18.55
C ALA A 179 -7.30 -4.80 -18.24
N ARG A 180 -7.69 -4.29 -17.05
CA ARG A 180 -9.10 -4.24 -16.65
C ARG A 180 -9.74 -3.66 -17.89
N GLU A 181 -10.45 -4.51 -18.63
CA GLU A 181 -11.04 -4.07 -19.89
C GLU A 181 -11.75 -2.77 -19.57
N PRO A 182 -11.72 -1.77 -20.45
CA PRO A 182 -12.52 -0.55 -20.28
C PRO A 182 -14.03 -0.86 -20.37
N ALA A 183 -14.40 -2.13 -20.27
CA ALA A 183 -15.71 -2.63 -20.00
C ALA A 183 -16.03 -2.27 -18.55
N ASP A 184 -16.50 -1.11 -18.40
CA ASP A 184 -17.44 -0.71 -17.37
C ASP A 184 -17.25 0.74 -16.87
N ASP A 185 -16.50 1.59 -17.55
CA ASP A 185 -16.62 3.02 -17.23
C ASP A 185 -18.07 3.49 -17.50
N GLU A 186 -18.70 3.01 -18.59
CA GLU A 186 -20.11 3.28 -18.87
C GLU A 186 -21.05 2.57 -17.89
N LEU A 187 -20.80 1.30 -17.57
CA LEU A 187 -21.61 0.55 -16.59
C LEU A 187 -21.42 1.12 -15.18
N THR A 188 -20.18 1.39 -14.79
CA THR A 188 -19.87 1.99 -13.48
C THR A 188 -20.49 3.39 -13.36
N ALA A 189 -20.41 4.22 -14.41
CA ALA A 189 -21.05 5.53 -14.44
C ALA A 189 -22.57 5.40 -14.37
N PHE A 190 -23.18 4.47 -15.10
CA PHE A 190 -24.61 4.18 -15.06
C PHE A 190 -25.04 3.72 -13.65
N VAL A 191 -24.34 2.77 -13.06
CA VAL A 191 -24.67 2.25 -11.71
C VAL A 191 -24.54 3.36 -10.66
N ASN A 192 -23.47 4.15 -10.69
CA ASN A 192 -23.27 5.26 -9.76
C ASN A 192 -24.35 6.34 -9.91
N ALA A 193 -24.76 6.65 -11.14
CA ALA A 193 -25.88 7.58 -11.39
C ALA A 193 -27.20 7.05 -10.81
N LYS A 194 -27.49 5.76 -10.96
CA LYS A 194 -28.68 5.12 -10.40
C LYS A 194 -28.64 5.04 -8.87
N ILE A 195 -27.47 4.78 -8.27
CA ILE A 195 -27.31 4.82 -6.81
C ILE A 195 -27.58 6.25 -6.28
N ALA A 196 -27.08 7.27 -6.95
CA ALA A 196 -27.34 8.67 -6.59
C ALA A 196 -28.83 9.02 -6.72
N GLU A 197 -29.50 8.63 -7.83
CA GLU A 197 -30.92 8.82 -8.01
C GLU A 197 -31.75 8.12 -6.92
N ARG A 198 -31.38 6.89 -6.54
CA ARG A 198 -32.00 6.15 -5.43
C ARG A 198 -31.81 6.87 -4.09
N ALA A 199 -30.63 7.44 -3.83
CA ALA A 199 -30.38 8.19 -2.60
C ALA A 199 -31.26 9.44 -2.50
N GLU A 200 -31.46 10.17 -3.61
CA GLU A 200 -32.37 11.31 -3.65
C GLU A 200 -33.83 10.89 -3.46
N ALA A 201 -34.28 9.80 -4.09
CA ALA A 201 -35.60 9.23 -3.85
C ALA A 201 -35.85 8.88 -2.37
N LYS A 202 -34.85 8.25 -1.71
CA LYS A 202 -34.91 7.97 -0.27
C LYS A 202 -35.01 9.25 0.57
N LYS A 203 -34.25 10.29 0.25
CA LYS A 203 -34.32 11.59 0.94
C LYS A 203 -35.70 12.23 0.78
N ALA A 204 -36.31 12.12 -0.42
CA ALA A 204 -37.63 12.59 -0.72
C ALA A 204 -38.75 11.72 -0.14
N LYS A 205 -38.41 10.60 0.57
CA LYS A 205 -39.33 9.56 1.08
C LYS A 205 -40.18 8.88 -0.01
N ASP A 206 -39.72 8.91 -1.26
CA ASP A 206 -40.27 8.18 -2.39
C ASP A 206 -39.64 6.75 -2.43
N PHE A 207 -40.17 5.89 -1.56
CA PHE A 207 -39.66 4.52 -1.44
C PHE A 207 -40.03 3.67 -2.66
N ALA A 208 -41.17 3.96 -3.33
CA ALA A 208 -41.58 3.25 -4.53
C ALA A 208 -40.54 3.45 -5.68
N LYS A 209 -40.09 4.69 -5.87
CA LYS A 209 -39.02 4.98 -6.85
C LYS A 209 -37.69 4.35 -6.45
N ALA A 210 -37.34 4.36 -5.16
CA ALA A 210 -36.10 3.77 -4.69
C ALA A 210 -36.05 2.23 -4.89
N ASP A 211 -37.17 1.55 -4.74
CA ASP A 211 -37.33 0.11 -4.96
C ASP A 211 -37.34 -0.23 -6.45
N ALA A 212 -37.98 0.60 -7.29
CA ALA A 212 -37.93 0.45 -8.75
C ALA A 212 -36.49 0.53 -9.31
N ILE A 213 -35.68 1.47 -8.82
CA ILE A 213 -34.27 1.58 -9.21
C ILE A 213 -33.49 0.34 -8.79
N ARG A 214 -33.77 -0.22 -7.62
CA ARG A 214 -33.13 -1.46 -7.16
C ARG A 214 -33.47 -2.65 -8.05
N ALA A 215 -34.75 -2.76 -8.45
CA ALA A 215 -35.22 -3.80 -9.36
C ALA A 215 -34.57 -3.68 -10.75
N GLU A 216 -34.51 -2.44 -11.31
CA GLU A 216 -33.85 -2.16 -12.58
C GLU A 216 -32.38 -2.60 -12.60
N LEU A 217 -31.64 -2.30 -11.52
CA LEU A 217 -30.25 -2.72 -11.38
C LEU A 217 -30.13 -4.26 -11.29
N LEU A 218 -31.03 -4.90 -10.54
CA LEU A 218 -31.05 -6.36 -10.40
C LEU A 218 -31.34 -7.07 -11.72
N GLU A 219 -32.26 -6.57 -12.55
CA GLU A 219 -32.54 -7.08 -13.91
C GLU A 219 -31.35 -6.99 -14.83
N LYS A 220 -30.45 -6.03 -14.59
CA LYS A 220 -29.18 -5.88 -15.32
C LYS A 220 -28.01 -6.70 -14.71
N GLY A 221 -28.32 -7.61 -13.77
CA GLY A 221 -27.31 -8.43 -13.11
C GLY A 221 -26.46 -7.68 -12.10
N ILE A 222 -26.98 -6.59 -11.51
CA ILE A 222 -26.27 -5.76 -10.53
C ILE A 222 -27.02 -5.80 -9.21
N GLN A 223 -26.37 -6.35 -8.19
CA GLN A 223 -26.90 -6.35 -6.82
C GLN A 223 -26.32 -5.17 -6.02
N ILE A 224 -27.18 -4.37 -5.40
CA ILE A 224 -26.78 -3.29 -4.49
C ILE A 224 -27.06 -3.68 -3.04
N LYS A 225 -26.11 -3.38 -2.15
CA LYS A 225 -26.19 -3.60 -0.69
C LYS A 225 -26.02 -2.27 0.03
N ASP A 226 -26.97 -1.91 0.88
CA ASP A 226 -26.84 -0.76 1.79
C ASP A 226 -25.92 -1.17 2.95
N THR A 227 -24.82 -0.45 3.15
CA THR A 227 -23.90 -0.64 4.28
C THR A 227 -23.87 0.61 5.16
N ARG A 228 -23.26 0.53 6.34
CA ARG A 228 -23.07 1.70 7.21
C ARG A 228 -22.16 2.77 6.60
N GLU A 229 -21.37 2.40 5.59
CA GLU A 229 -20.38 3.23 4.92
C GLU A 229 -20.86 3.74 3.54
N GLY A 230 -22.08 3.37 3.12
CA GLY A 230 -22.66 3.74 1.83
C GLY A 230 -23.30 2.56 1.10
N VAL A 231 -23.61 2.76 -0.19
CA VAL A 231 -24.18 1.71 -1.05
C VAL A 231 -23.04 1.05 -1.81
N VAL A 232 -22.88 -0.27 -1.67
CA VAL A 232 -21.92 -1.10 -2.41
C VAL A 232 -22.69 -1.89 -3.46
N TRP A 233 -22.07 -2.17 -4.60
CA TRP A 233 -22.67 -2.97 -5.65
C TRP A 233 -21.73 -4.07 -6.15
N GLU A 234 -22.29 -5.15 -6.62
CA GLU A 234 -21.59 -6.29 -7.21
C GLU A 234 -22.35 -6.81 -8.43
N LYS A 235 -21.64 -7.35 -9.42
CA LYS A 235 -22.22 -8.00 -10.59
C LYS A 235 -22.52 -9.47 -10.24
N ILE A 236 -23.75 -9.94 -10.51
CA ILE A 236 -24.21 -11.32 -10.29
C ILE A 236 -24.32 -12.07 -11.63
#